data_878710b370a7721c1056462417afa844
#
_entry.id   878710b370a7721c1056462417afa844
#
_cell.length_a   1.000
_cell.length_b   1.000
_cell.length_c   1.000
_cell.angle_alpha   90.00
_cell.angle_beta   90.00
_cell.angle_gamma   90.00
#
_symmetry.space_group_name_H-M   'P 1'
#
loop_
_entity.id
_entity.type
_entity.pdbx_description
1 polymer ?
#
loop_
_entity_poly.entity_id
_entity_poly.type
_entity_poly.pdbx_seq_one_letter_code
_entity_poly.pdbx_strand_id
1 'polypeptide(L)' 'IALILIRITTSLDALTGGDTAWMQHFMKSPNKLLSGIPIEQIQNPQGLASVLQLVEGLRAKL' A
#
# COMPACT_ATOMS: atom_id res chain seq x y z
N ILE A 1 1.44 12.64 7.11
CA ILE A 1 0.61 11.90 6.14
C ILE A 1 1.30 11.83 4.79
N ALA A 2 1.79 12.95 4.27
CA ALA A 2 2.48 12.97 2.98
C ALA A 2 3.71 12.05 2.97
N LEU A 3 4.48 12.04 4.05
CA LEU A 3 5.64 11.19 4.16
C LEU A 3 5.25 9.70 4.14
N ILE A 4 4.18 9.34 4.82
CA ILE A 4 3.70 7.95 4.83
C ILE A 4 3.25 7.53 3.44
N LEU A 5 2.54 8.40 2.72
CA LEU A 5 2.12 8.13 1.35
C LEU A 5 3.34 7.91 0.43
N ILE A 6 4.37 8.72 0.58
CA ILE A 6 5.61 8.57 -0.17
C ILE A 6 6.25 7.22 0.12
N ARG A 7 6.27 6.80 1.38
CA ARG A 7 6.84 5.51 1.76
C ARG A 7 6.04 4.35 1.17
N ILE A 8 4.72 4.43 1.16
CA ILE A 8 3.87 3.42 0.55
C ILE A 8 4.17 3.32 -0.95
N THR A 9 4.20 4.45 -1.64
CA THR A 9 4.47 4.50 -3.07
C THR A 9 5.84 3.93 -3.40
N THR A 10 6.87 4.33 -2.63
CA THR A 10 8.23 3.85 -2.82
C THR A 10 8.31 2.34 -2.61
N SER A 11 7.64 1.82 -1.59
CA SER A 11 7.63 0.39 -1.31
C SER A 11 6.93 -0.40 -2.40
N LEU A 12 5.80 0.09 -2.90
CA LEU A 12 5.10 -0.55 -4.01
C LEU A 12 5.94 -0.55 -5.27
N ASP A 13 6.62 0.56 -5.55
CA ASP A 13 7.52 0.66 -6.68
C ASP A 13 8.64 -0.39 -6.59
N ALA A 14 9.23 -0.55 -5.41
CA ALA A 14 10.28 -1.53 -5.18
C ALA A 14 9.76 -2.97 -5.35
N LEU A 15 8.52 -3.23 -4.93
CA LEU A 15 7.92 -4.56 -5.06
C LEU A 15 7.63 -4.95 -6.51
N THR A 16 7.26 -3.97 -7.32
CA THR A 16 6.76 -4.22 -8.68
C THR A 16 7.75 -3.86 -9.77
N GLY A 17 8.86 -3.22 -9.42
CA GLY A 17 9.81 -2.73 -10.41
C GLY A 17 9.24 -1.59 -11.24
N GLY A 18 8.31 -0.83 -10.68
CA GLY A 18 7.72 0.33 -11.35
C GLY A 18 6.47 0.04 -12.15
N ASP A 19 5.82 -1.10 -11.91
CA ASP A 19 4.58 -1.47 -12.60
C ASP A 19 3.40 -0.67 -12.07
N THR A 20 3.11 0.44 -12.73
CA THR A 20 2.04 1.36 -12.32
C THR A 20 0.67 0.70 -12.38
N ALA A 21 0.43 -0.15 -13.38
CA ALA A 21 -0.86 -0.83 -13.53
C ALA A 21 -1.11 -1.76 -12.34
N TRP A 22 -0.09 -2.51 -11.90
CA TRP A 22 -0.20 -3.37 -10.73
C TRP A 22 -0.48 -2.56 -9.47
N MET A 23 0.22 -1.43 -9.30
CA MET A 23 0.03 -0.58 -8.14
C MET A 23 -1.39 -0.02 -8.06
N GLN A 24 -1.93 0.42 -9.20
CA GLN A 24 -3.32 0.89 -9.27
C GLN A 24 -4.30 -0.21 -8.94
N HIS A 25 -4.07 -1.41 -9.47
CA HIS A 25 -4.92 -2.55 -9.19
C HIS A 25 -4.90 -2.89 -7.70
N PHE A 26 -3.72 -2.94 -7.10
CA PHE A 26 -3.56 -3.22 -5.67
C PHE A 26 -4.34 -2.21 -4.82
N MET A 27 -4.20 -0.92 -5.13
CA MET A 27 -4.83 0.14 -4.34
C MET A 27 -6.36 0.16 -4.47
N LYS A 28 -6.89 -0.31 -5.59
CA LYS A 28 -8.33 -0.25 -5.88
C LYS A 28 -9.06 -1.55 -5.60
N SER A 29 -8.34 -2.64 -5.35
CA SER A 29 -8.93 -3.94 -5.12
C SER A 29 -9.08 -4.25 -3.64
N PRO A 30 -10.15 -4.95 -3.22
CA PRO A 30 -10.28 -5.37 -1.83
C PRO A 30 -9.11 -6.25 -1.41
N ASN A 31 -8.64 -6.06 -0.18
CA ASN A 31 -7.52 -6.81 0.37
C ASN A 31 -7.94 -7.44 1.69
N LYS A 32 -7.85 -8.76 1.77
CA LYS A 32 -8.29 -9.49 2.96
C LYS A 32 -7.48 -9.13 4.21
N LEU A 33 -6.20 -8.86 4.04
CA LEU A 33 -5.33 -8.51 5.17
C LEU A 33 -5.68 -7.14 5.75
N LEU A 34 -6.26 -6.25 4.93
CA LEU A 34 -6.66 -4.93 5.36
C LEU A 34 -8.16 -4.85 5.70
N SER A 35 -8.91 -5.90 5.38
CA SER A 35 -10.37 -5.93 5.52
C SER A 35 -11.06 -4.79 4.77
N GLY A 36 -10.51 -4.42 3.61
CA GLY A 36 -11.08 -3.36 2.79
C GLY A 36 -10.20 -3.01 1.61
N ILE A 37 -10.56 -1.92 0.95
CA ILE A 37 -9.87 -1.43 -0.24
C ILE A 37 -8.78 -0.44 0.19
N PRO A 38 -7.50 -0.67 -0.16
CA PRO A 38 -6.41 0.20 0.31
C PRO A 38 -6.62 1.68 0.05
N ILE A 39 -7.11 2.05 -1.15
CA ILE A 39 -7.30 3.47 -1.49
C ILE A 39 -8.32 4.15 -0.57
N GLU A 40 -9.31 3.41 -0.08
CA GLU A 40 -10.27 3.95 0.88
C GLU A 40 -9.68 4.01 2.28
N GLN A 41 -8.86 3.03 2.64
CA GLN A 41 -8.27 2.96 3.97
C GLN A 41 -7.24 4.06 4.23
N ILE A 42 -6.53 4.51 3.21
CA ILE A 42 -5.54 5.57 3.38
C ILE A 42 -6.15 6.93 3.68
N GLN A 43 -7.48 7.04 3.61
CA GLN A 43 -8.17 8.28 3.92
C GLN A 43 -8.29 8.54 5.42
N ASN A 44 -8.03 7.53 6.27
CA ASN A 44 -7.95 7.76 7.69
C ASN A 44 -6.57 7.32 8.23
N PRO A 45 -6.10 7.94 9.34
CA PRO A 45 -4.75 7.69 9.84
C PRO A 45 -4.47 6.22 10.20
N GLN A 46 -5.44 5.52 10.78
CA GLN A 46 -5.25 4.13 11.15
C GLN A 46 -5.15 3.23 9.92
N GLY A 47 -6.00 3.47 8.94
CA GLY A 47 -5.96 2.72 7.68
C GLY A 47 -4.68 2.97 6.92
N LEU A 48 -4.22 4.22 6.90
CA LEU A 48 -2.97 4.59 6.27
C LEU A 48 -1.79 3.82 6.88
N ALA A 49 -1.73 3.75 8.20
CA ALA A 49 -0.70 3.01 8.91
C ALA A 49 -0.78 1.51 8.60
N SER A 50 -1.99 0.96 8.51
CA SER A 50 -2.21 -0.46 8.19
C SER A 50 -1.70 -0.80 6.79
N VAL A 51 -1.99 0.06 5.81
CA VAL A 51 -1.51 -0.14 4.44
C VAL A 51 0.01 -0.09 4.39
N LEU A 52 0.61 0.87 5.10
CA LEU A 52 2.06 0.98 5.17
C LEU A 52 2.69 -0.27 5.77
N GLN A 53 2.14 -0.77 6.87
CA GLN A 53 2.65 -1.99 7.51
C GLN A 53 2.56 -3.19 6.59
N LEU A 54 1.46 -3.34 5.86
CA LEU A 54 1.30 -4.44 4.91
C LEU A 54 2.35 -4.37 3.81
N VAL A 55 2.51 -3.20 3.19
CA VAL A 55 3.43 -3.03 2.08
C VAL A 55 4.88 -3.23 2.52
N GLU A 56 5.26 -2.67 3.66
CA GLU A 56 6.61 -2.84 4.19
C GLU A 56 6.87 -4.28 4.61
N GLY A 57 5.86 -4.96 5.14
CA GLY A 57 5.98 -6.37 5.49
C GLY A 57 6.21 -7.25 4.26
N LEU A 58 5.49 -6.99 3.17
CA LEU A 58 5.69 -7.70 1.91
C LEU A 58 7.09 -7.47 1.37
N ARG A 59 7.55 -6.22 1.43
CA ARG A 59 8.89 -5.87 0.96
C ARG A 59 9.98 -6.57 1.78
N ALA A 60 9.78 -6.67 3.08
CA ALA A 60 10.77 -7.29 3.97
C ALA A 60 10.91 -8.80 3.72
N LYS A 61 9.88 -9.44 3.18
CA LYS A 61 9.90 -10.88 2.89
C LYS A 61 10.54 -11.22 1.55
N LEU A 62 10.73 -10.23 0.72
CA LEU A 62 11.35 -10.43 -0.59
C LEU A 62 12.85 -10.23 -0.54
#